data_52224ccd8d23b7732e01177da59d4755
#
_entry.id   52224ccd8d23b7732e01177da59d4755
#
_cell.length_a   1.000
_cell.length_b   1.000
_cell.length_c   1.000
_cell.angle_alpha   90.00
_cell.angle_beta   90.00
_cell.angle_gamma   90.00
#
_symmetry.space_group_name_H-M   'P 1'
#
loop_
_entity.id
_entity.type
_entity.pdbx_description
1 polymer ?
#
loop_
_entity_poly.entity_id
_entity_poly.type
_entity_poly.pdbx_seq_one_letter_code
_entity_poly.pdbx_strand_id
1 'polypeptide(L)'
;MTKYYQALLVGLQSNLVYRWNFAVRAGFSLFQLVLVFILWGAAFAGSSRLGGFDFDQTLTYFLVVATLQFFVGAFNEDYQISEEIRNGLINQFLLKPINYFAYRFSIFTAARIVSGSLMLIPLALVVALLHHKLTLPAEAWRFVLGVPALTLSALIQFSIAYCFGLLTFWFLEIQGFVILSMAIESTLGGQIFPLDLMPAGLFHAARFLPFYYQMYFPAAILTGRLDRPTALWEMAVELAWAAILLGVARLLWTRGLRRHTAVGG
;
A
#
# COMPACT_ATOMS: atom_id res chain seq x y z
N MET A 1 -18.79 -17.03 6.73
CA MET A 1 -18.58 -15.57 6.91
C MET A 1 -18.19 -15.22 8.34
N THR A 2 -18.79 -15.78 9.37
CA THR A 2 -18.50 -15.50 10.79
C THR A 2 -17.03 -15.62 11.20
N LYS A 3 -16.28 -16.61 10.68
CA LYS A 3 -14.87 -16.85 11.06
C LYS A 3 -13.90 -15.75 10.61
N TYR A 4 -14.08 -15.15 9.43
CA TYR A 4 -13.24 -14.04 8.95
C TYR A 4 -13.59 -12.73 9.62
N TYR A 5 -14.87 -12.54 9.95
CA TYR A 5 -15.30 -11.42 10.79
C TYR A 5 -14.70 -11.51 12.20
N GLN A 6 -14.67 -12.70 12.80
CA GLN A 6 -13.98 -12.93 14.08
C GLN A 6 -12.47 -12.66 13.97
N ALA A 7 -11.81 -13.09 12.88
CA ALA A 7 -10.40 -12.78 12.63
C ALA A 7 -10.17 -11.25 12.53
N LEU A 8 -11.05 -10.53 11.85
CA LEU A 8 -11.00 -9.08 11.78
C LEU A 8 -11.17 -8.43 13.17
N LEU A 9 -12.13 -8.88 13.98
CA LEU A 9 -12.33 -8.36 15.35
C LEU A 9 -11.12 -8.61 16.24
N VAL A 10 -10.55 -9.82 16.21
CA VAL A 10 -9.32 -10.15 16.95
C VAL A 10 -8.16 -9.28 16.45
N GLY A 11 -8.04 -9.10 15.13
CA GLY A 11 -7.06 -8.19 14.54
C GLY A 11 -7.23 -6.75 15.02
N LEU A 12 -8.45 -6.22 15.08
CA LEU A 12 -8.74 -4.88 15.61
C LEU A 12 -8.31 -4.76 17.07
N GLN A 13 -8.70 -5.72 17.93
CA GLN A 13 -8.32 -5.72 19.34
C GLN A 13 -6.81 -5.78 19.53
N SER A 14 -6.13 -6.68 18.82
CA SER A 14 -4.67 -6.80 18.86
C SER A 14 -3.97 -5.50 18.44
N ASN A 15 -4.39 -4.89 17.34
CA ASN A 15 -3.78 -3.65 16.86
C ASN A 15 -4.04 -2.45 17.79
N LEU A 16 -5.19 -2.40 18.48
CA LEU A 16 -5.49 -1.37 19.49
C LEU A 16 -4.58 -1.48 20.72
N VAL A 17 -4.18 -2.69 21.11
CA VAL A 17 -3.18 -2.89 22.20
C VAL A 17 -1.84 -2.27 21.79
N TYR A 18 -1.42 -2.43 20.55
CA TYR A 18 -0.17 -1.90 20.02
C TYR A 18 -0.29 -0.51 19.37
N ARG A 19 -1.31 0.28 19.74
CA ARG A 19 -1.57 1.63 19.19
C ARG A 19 -0.38 2.58 19.23
N TRP A 20 0.53 2.44 20.20
CA TRP A 20 1.74 3.25 20.29
C TRP A 20 2.70 3.05 19.11
N ASN A 21 2.75 1.85 18.52
CA ASN A 21 3.55 1.59 17.33
C ASN A 21 3.04 2.42 16.13
N PHE A 22 1.72 2.59 16.03
CA PHE A 22 1.12 3.43 14.99
C PHE A 22 1.34 4.91 15.26
N ALA A 23 1.28 5.35 16.53
CA ALA A 23 1.57 6.73 16.90
C ALA A 23 3.02 7.10 16.58
N VAL A 24 3.98 6.21 16.87
CA VAL A 24 5.38 6.39 16.49
C VAL A 24 5.54 6.46 14.96
N ARG A 25 4.89 5.57 14.20
CA ARG A 25 4.91 5.61 12.73
C ARG A 25 4.30 6.90 12.18
N ALA A 26 3.19 7.39 12.76
CA ALA A 26 2.59 8.66 12.39
C ALA A 26 3.55 9.83 12.65
N GLY A 27 4.25 9.83 13.79
CA GLY A 27 5.30 10.80 14.09
C GLY A 27 6.44 10.80 13.06
N PHE A 28 6.94 9.62 12.68
CA PHE A 28 7.94 9.49 11.62
C PHE A 28 7.41 9.97 10.25
N SER A 29 6.14 9.70 9.93
CA SER A 29 5.53 10.20 8.70
C SER A 29 5.43 11.72 8.67
N LEU A 30 5.09 12.37 9.79
CA LEU A 30 5.13 13.82 9.91
C LEU A 30 6.55 14.37 9.75
N PHE A 31 7.54 13.74 10.36
CA PHE A 31 8.94 14.12 10.18
C PHE A 31 9.35 13.99 8.70
N GLN A 32 8.96 12.92 8.03
CA GLN A 32 9.21 12.74 6.59
C GLN A 32 8.55 13.85 5.76
N LEU A 33 7.32 14.28 6.09
CA LEU A 33 6.67 15.41 5.42
C LEU A 33 7.45 16.73 5.61
N VAL A 34 8.05 16.96 6.78
CA VAL A 34 8.91 18.11 7.01
C VAL A 34 10.16 18.05 6.10
N LEU A 35 10.79 16.88 5.99
CA LEU A 35 11.93 16.69 5.07
C LEU A 35 11.53 16.91 3.61
N VAL A 36 10.37 16.39 3.19
CA VAL A 36 9.79 16.64 1.85
C VAL A 36 9.59 18.13 1.62
N PHE A 37 9.02 18.84 2.60
CA PHE A 37 8.82 20.29 2.51
C PHE A 37 10.14 21.05 2.31
N ILE A 38 11.18 20.72 3.08
CA ILE A 38 12.50 21.36 2.98
C ILE A 38 13.15 21.03 1.64
N LEU A 39 13.17 19.76 1.24
CA LEU A 39 13.80 19.30 0.01
C LEU A 39 13.15 19.90 -1.23
N TRP A 40 11.82 19.83 -1.32
CA TRP A 40 11.10 20.39 -2.46
C TRP A 40 11.08 21.92 -2.42
N GLY A 41 11.07 22.53 -1.23
CA GLY A 41 11.27 23.99 -1.11
C GLY A 41 12.58 24.45 -1.73
N ALA A 42 13.67 23.72 -1.50
CA ALA A 42 14.96 23.98 -2.14
C ALA A 42 14.93 23.71 -3.65
N ALA A 43 14.28 22.62 -4.09
CA ALA A 43 14.17 22.28 -5.51
C ALA A 43 13.37 23.36 -6.31
N PHE A 44 12.33 23.94 -5.71
CA PHE A 44 11.52 25.00 -6.30
C PHE A 44 12.13 26.40 -6.18
N ALA A 45 13.24 26.59 -5.43
CA ALA A 45 13.86 27.92 -5.28
C ALA A 45 14.34 28.52 -6.61
N GLY A 46 14.63 27.69 -7.64
CA GLY A 46 15.06 28.13 -8.97
C GLY A 46 13.99 28.02 -10.07
N SER A 47 12.79 27.48 -9.77
CA SER A 47 11.78 27.22 -10.78
C SER A 47 10.38 27.27 -10.17
N SER A 48 9.45 27.92 -10.83
CA SER A 48 8.05 27.99 -10.39
C SER A 48 7.28 26.68 -10.64
N ARG A 49 7.75 25.82 -11.54
CA ARG A 49 7.15 24.51 -11.88
C ARG A 49 8.21 23.47 -12.19
N LEU A 50 8.00 22.24 -11.70
CA LEU A 50 8.80 21.06 -11.98
C LEU A 50 7.86 19.93 -12.43
N GLY A 51 8.05 19.40 -13.63
CA GLY A 51 7.24 18.31 -14.18
C GLY A 51 5.73 18.60 -14.22
N GLY A 52 5.35 19.86 -14.41
CA GLY A 52 3.94 20.29 -14.39
C GLY A 52 3.35 20.53 -13.01
N PHE A 53 4.11 20.29 -11.91
CA PHE A 53 3.72 20.63 -10.53
C PHE A 53 4.23 22.00 -10.13
N ASP A 54 3.44 22.74 -9.36
CA ASP A 54 3.92 23.80 -8.48
C ASP A 54 4.23 23.23 -7.08
N PHE A 55 4.79 24.07 -6.22
CA PHE A 55 5.17 23.65 -4.87
C PHE A 55 3.97 23.16 -4.04
N ASP A 56 2.83 23.84 -4.09
CA ASP A 56 1.64 23.54 -3.30
C ASP A 56 0.97 22.23 -3.77
N GLN A 57 0.97 21.97 -5.07
CA GLN A 57 0.53 20.70 -5.65
C GLN A 57 1.43 19.52 -5.23
N THR A 58 2.76 19.75 -5.21
CA THR A 58 3.73 18.76 -4.77
C THR A 58 3.55 18.43 -3.29
N LEU A 59 3.37 19.46 -2.45
CA LEU A 59 3.10 19.28 -1.03
C LEU A 59 1.80 18.51 -0.80
N THR A 60 0.74 18.87 -1.53
CA THR A 60 -0.55 18.17 -1.48
C THR A 60 -0.40 16.69 -1.88
N TYR A 61 0.34 16.41 -2.95
CA TYR A 61 0.61 15.05 -3.40
C TYR A 61 1.27 14.20 -2.30
N PHE A 62 2.35 14.70 -1.69
CA PHE A 62 3.05 13.97 -0.63
C PHE A 62 2.21 13.79 0.64
N LEU A 63 1.37 14.77 0.99
CA LEU A 63 0.43 14.64 2.09
C LEU A 63 -0.59 13.52 1.81
N VAL A 64 -1.12 13.46 0.59
CA VAL A 64 -2.02 12.39 0.17
C VAL A 64 -1.30 11.04 0.20
N VAL A 65 -0.11 10.91 -0.39
CA VAL A 65 0.69 9.67 -0.39
C VAL A 65 0.98 9.22 1.04
N ALA A 66 1.44 10.11 1.92
CA ALA A 66 1.70 9.79 3.33
C ALA A 66 0.44 9.29 4.05
N THR A 67 -0.73 9.85 3.73
CA THR A 67 -2.02 9.41 4.27
C THR A 67 -2.40 8.03 3.73
N LEU A 68 -2.31 7.83 2.41
CA LEU A 68 -2.65 6.57 1.75
C LEU A 68 -1.79 5.41 2.26
N GLN A 69 -0.52 5.66 2.60
CA GLN A 69 0.41 4.65 3.14
C GLN A 69 -0.15 3.95 4.39
N PHE A 70 -0.93 4.64 5.23
CA PHE A 70 -1.56 4.05 6.40
C PHE A 70 -2.76 3.15 6.07
N PHE A 71 -3.38 3.35 4.93
CA PHE A 71 -4.51 2.53 4.46
C PHE A 71 -4.07 1.38 3.56
N VAL A 72 -2.94 1.50 2.87
CA VAL A 72 -2.48 0.53 1.87
C VAL A 72 -1.29 -0.30 2.36
N GLY A 73 -0.31 0.31 3.04
CA GLY A 73 1.00 -0.30 3.30
C GLY A 73 0.94 -1.65 4.03
N ALA A 74 1.56 -2.68 3.46
CA ALA A 74 1.64 -4.03 4.03
C ALA A 74 2.87 -4.18 4.93
N PHE A 75 2.94 -3.40 6.01
CA PHE A 75 4.07 -3.41 6.92
C PHE A 75 4.31 -4.78 7.55
N ASN A 76 5.40 -5.47 7.17
CA ASN A 76 5.86 -6.76 7.68
C ASN A 76 4.89 -7.96 7.48
N GLU A 77 3.89 -7.87 6.61
CA GLU A 77 2.99 -8.99 6.33
C GLU A 77 3.74 -10.18 5.70
N ASP A 78 4.67 -9.90 4.79
CA ASP A 78 5.56 -10.84 4.15
C ASP A 78 6.43 -11.60 5.16
N TYR A 79 7.05 -10.88 6.10
CA TYR A 79 7.86 -11.50 7.17
C TYR A 79 7.02 -12.34 8.12
N GLN A 80 5.82 -11.89 8.51
CA GLN A 80 4.93 -12.66 9.38
C GLN A 80 4.47 -13.95 8.71
N ILE A 81 4.11 -13.91 7.42
CA ILE A 81 3.74 -15.09 6.65
C ILE A 81 4.95 -16.04 6.51
N SER A 82 6.13 -15.47 6.22
CA SER A 82 7.37 -16.22 6.17
C SER A 82 7.67 -16.96 7.48
N GLU A 83 7.52 -16.28 8.60
CA GLU A 83 7.77 -16.83 9.93
C GLU A 83 6.75 -17.96 10.27
N GLU A 84 5.48 -17.78 9.94
CA GLU A 84 4.46 -18.81 10.12
C GLU A 84 4.77 -20.07 9.31
N ILE A 85 5.29 -19.94 8.08
CA ILE A 85 5.70 -21.07 7.24
C ILE A 85 6.95 -21.73 7.81
N ARG A 86 7.99 -20.95 8.11
CA ARG A 86 9.31 -21.42 8.58
C ARG A 86 9.20 -22.19 9.90
N ASN A 87 8.39 -21.67 10.83
CA ASN A 87 8.19 -22.28 12.15
C ASN A 87 7.11 -23.40 12.16
N GLY A 88 6.58 -23.75 10.99
CA GLY A 88 5.54 -24.79 10.89
C GLY A 88 4.18 -24.40 11.47
N LEU A 89 4.00 -23.13 11.87
CA LEU A 89 2.73 -22.65 12.43
C LEU A 89 1.59 -22.70 11.42
N ILE A 90 1.93 -22.74 10.12
CA ILE A 90 0.96 -22.87 9.03
C ILE A 90 0.14 -24.16 9.14
N ASN A 91 0.69 -25.23 9.75
CA ASN A 91 0.00 -26.50 9.93
C ASN A 91 -1.29 -26.36 10.76
N GLN A 92 -1.34 -25.40 11.70
CA GLN A 92 -2.55 -25.10 12.47
C GLN A 92 -3.71 -24.60 11.59
N PHE A 93 -3.39 -23.95 10.47
CA PHE A 93 -4.38 -23.43 9.52
C PHE A 93 -4.83 -24.53 8.55
N LEU A 94 -3.94 -25.46 8.20
CA LEU A 94 -4.26 -26.58 7.30
C LEU A 94 -5.24 -27.56 7.93
N LEU A 95 -5.23 -27.68 9.26
CA LEU A 95 -6.17 -28.54 10.02
C LEU A 95 -7.56 -27.90 10.19
N LYS A 96 -7.73 -26.62 9.85
CA LYS A 96 -8.99 -25.89 10.01
C LYS A 96 -9.61 -25.61 8.63
N PRO A 97 -10.94 -25.61 8.49
CA PRO A 97 -11.60 -25.27 7.23
C PRO A 97 -11.57 -23.74 6.99
N ILE A 98 -10.37 -23.16 6.92
CA ILE A 98 -10.11 -21.72 6.77
C ILE A 98 -9.27 -21.49 5.51
N ASN A 99 -9.67 -20.51 4.70
CA ASN A 99 -8.80 -20.02 3.64
C ASN A 99 -7.74 -19.11 4.25
N TYR A 100 -6.47 -19.48 4.16
CA TYR A 100 -5.35 -18.77 4.78
C TYR A 100 -5.17 -17.34 4.23
N PHE A 101 -5.31 -17.15 2.91
CA PHE A 101 -5.29 -15.82 2.30
C PHE A 101 -6.36 -14.91 2.91
N ALA A 102 -7.61 -15.36 2.95
CA ALA A 102 -8.72 -14.57 3.48
C ALA A 102 -8.55 -14.28 4.99
N TYR A 103 -7.97 -15.22 5.75
CA TYR A 103 -7.64 -15.03 7.16
C TYR A 103 -6.59 -13.92 7.34
N ARG A 104 -5.46 -14.01 6.64
CA ARG A 104 -4.39 -13.01 6.70
C ARG A 104 -4.87 -11.65 6.19
N PHE A 105 -5.66 -11.62 5.11
CA PHE A 105 -6.26 -10.39 4.58
C PHE A 105 -7.22 -9.73 5.58
N SER A 106 -7.97 -10.52 6.37
CA SER A 106 -8.82 -9.97 7.43
C SER A 106 -8.01 -9.29 8.54
N ILE A 107 -6.88 -9.88 8.95
CA ILE A 107 -5.96 -9.27 9.94
C ILE A 107 -5.31 -8.01 9.38
N PHE A 108 -4.82 -8.07 8.13
CA PHE A 108 -4.27 -6.92 7.43
C PHE A 108 -5.28 -5.77 7.37
N THR A 109 -6.53 -6.05 6.97
CA THR A 109 -7.59 -5.04 6.91
C THR A 109 -7.86 -4.41 8.28
N ALA A 110 -7.88 -5.21 9.35
CA ALA A 110 -8.01 -4.71 10.72
C ALA A 110 -6.88 -3.73 11.08
N ALA A 111 -5.64 -4.08 10.74
CA ALA A 111 -4.48 -3.21 10.96
C ALA A 111 -4.59 -1.89 10.17
N ARG A 112 -5.10 -1.95 8.92
CA ARG A 112 -5.30 -0.75 8.07
C ARG A 112 -6.39 0.17 8.62
N ILE A 113 -7.49 -0.40 9.10
CA ILE A 113 -8.57 0.38 9.75
C ILE A 113 -8.02 1.13 10.97
N VAL A 114 -7.29 0.44 11.85
CA VAL A 114 -6.72 1.07 13.04
C VAL A 114 -5.68 2.13 12.68
N SER A 115 -4.70 1.79 11.82
CA SER A 115 -3.64 2.73 11.45
C SER A 115 -4.18 3.95 10.69
N GLY A 116 -5.10 3.74 9.74
CA GLY A 116 -5.73 4.82 8.99
C GLY A 116 -6.56 5.74 9.89
N SER A 117 -7.35 5.17 10.82
CA SER A 117 -8.13 5.97 11.77
C SER A 117 -7.23 6.83 12.68
N LEU A 118 -6.11 6.27 13.16
CA LEU A 118 -5.16 7.02 13.98
C LEU A 118 -4.42 8.11 13.18
N MET A 119 -4.20 7.90 11.88
CA MET A 119 -3.58 8.90 10.99
C MET A 119 -4.49 10.11 10.74
N LEU A 120 -5.80 9.98 10.88
CA LEU A 120 -6.72 11.12 10.69
C LEU A 120 -6.46 12.26 11.67
N ILE A 121 -5.94 11.99 12.88
CA ILE A 121 -5.63 13.01 13.88
C ILE A 121 -4.48 13.92 13.42
N PRO A 122 -3.26 13.40 13.14
CA PRO A 122 -2.17 14.23 12.65
C PRO A 122 -2.48 14.83 11.26
N LEU A 123 -3.23 14.12 10.41
CA LEU A 123 -3.68 14.67 9.14
C LEU A 123 -4.55 15.92 9.33
N ALA A 124 -5.54 15.88 10.21
CA ALA A 124 -6.39 17.02 10.52
C ALA A 124 -5.57 18.21 11.02
N LEU A 125 -4.55 17.98 11.84
CA LEU A 125 -3.64 19.03 12.30
C LEU A 125 -2.85 19.63 11.13
N VAL A 126 -2.26 18.81 10.25
CA VAL A 126 -1.50 19.29 9.09
C VAL A 126 -2.41 20.06 8.14
N VAL A 127 -3.62 19.57 7.87
CA VAL A 127 -4.61 20.25 7.03
C VAL A 127 -5.00 21.60 7.65
N ALA A 128 -5.24 21.66 8.96
CA ALA A 128 -5.58 22.92 9.64
C ALA A 128 -4.44 23.95 9.56
N LEU A 129 -3.18 23.51 9.66
CA LEU A 129 -2.01 24.40 9.59
C LEU A 129 -1.68 24.84 8.16
N LEU A 130 -1.89 23.99 7.17
CA LEU A 130 -1.45 24.19 5.78
C LEU A 130 -2.60 24.38 4.80
N HIS A 131 -3.84 24.58 5.26
CA HIS A 131 -5.03 24.65 4.39
C HIS A 131 -4.90 25.67 3.24
N HIS A 132 -4.17 26.78 3.44
CA HIS A 132 -3.91 27.78 2.41
C HIS A 132 -2.99 27.30 1.27
N LYS A 133 -2.22 26.22 1.51
CA LYS A 133 -1.27 25.63 0.56
C LYS A 133 -1.75 24.33 -0.05
N LEU A 134 -2.89 23.81 0.40
CA LEU A 134 -3.40 22.55 -0.11
C LEU A 134 -4.31 22.77 -1.33
N THR A 135 -4.00 22.09 -2.41
CA THR A 135 -4.69 22.21 -3.71
C THR A 135 -5.49 20.94 -4.01
N LEU A 136 -6.45 20.61 -3.14
CA LEU A 136 -7.34 19.45 -3.38
C LEU A 136 -8.49 19.85 -4.31
N PRO A 137 -8.77 19.07 -5.37
CA PRO A 137 -9.90 19.33 -6.24
C PRO A 137 -11.23 19.08 -5.53
N ALA A 138 -12.23 19.93 -5.81
CA ALA A 138 -13.56 19.86 -5.20
C ALA A 138 -14.52 18.85 -5.87
N GLU A 139 -14.07 18.13 -6.89
CA GLU A 139 -14.92 17.26 -7.71
C GLU A 139 -15.28 15.95 -6.97
N ALA A 140 -16.54 15.80 -6.62
CA ALA A 140 -17.05 14.65 -5.85
C ALA A 140 -16.72 13.28 -6.47
N TRP A 141 -16.68 13.16 -7.81
CA TRP A 141 -16.38 11.91 -8.48
C TRP A 141 -14.99 11.34 -8.12
N ARG A 142 -14.01 12.20 -7.76
CA ARG A 142 -12.67 11.78 -7.37
C ARG A 142 -12.68 11.00 -6.04
N PHE A 143 -13.51 11.43 -5.11
CA PHE A 143 -13.68 10.70 -3.85
C PHE A 143 -14.47 9.40 -4.08
N VAL A 144 -15.49 9.41 -4.94
CA VAL A 144 -16.28 8.23 -5.28
C VAL A 144 -15.42 7.16 -5.97
N LEU A 145 -14.49 7.53 -6.87
CA LEU A 145 -13.55 6.60 -7.49
C LEU A 145 -12.32 6.33 -6.61
N GLY A 146 -11.89 7.29 -5.80
CA GLY A 146 -10.73 7.16 -4.94
C GLY A 146 -10.89 6.08 -3.86
N VAL A 147 -12.09 5.90 -3.30
CA VAL A 147 -12.34 4.87 -2.29
C VAL A 147 -12.20 3.45 -2.85
N PRO A 148 -12.85 3.06 -3.96
CA PRO A 148 -12.61 1.74 -4.57
C PRO A 148 -11.17 1.58 -5.07
N ALA A 149 -10.52 2.60 -5.65
CA ALA A 149 -9.11 2.55 -6.01
C ALA A 149 -8.25 2.24 -4.78
N LEU A 150 -8.44 2.95 -3.68
CA LEU A 150 -7.73 2.69 -2.43
C LEU A 150 -7.93 1.25 -1.91
N THR A 151 -9.14 0.72 -2.04
CA THR A 151 -9.45 -0.65 -1.63
C THR A 151 -8.72 -1.68 -2.49
N LEU A 152 -8.70 -1.47 -3.81
CA LEU A 152 -7.95 -2.32 -4.76
C LEU A 152 -6.44 -2.19 -4.54
N SER A 153 -5.93 -0.99 -4.33
CA SER A 153 -4.52 -0.74 -3.99
C SER A 153 -4.10 -1.53 -2.74
N ALA A 154 -4.92 -1.52 -1.68
CA ALA A 154 -4.66 -2.31 -0.47
C ALA A 154 -4.66 -3.82 -0.75
N LEU A 155 -5.56 -4.30 -1.61
CA LEU A 155 -5.59 -5.71 -2.03
C LEU A 155 -4.36 -6.08 -2.86
N ILE A 156 -3.93 -5.22 -3.79
CA ILE A 156 -2.71 -5.41 -4.59
C ILE A 156 -1.49 -5.45 -3.68
N GLN A 157 -1.35 -4.48 -2.79
CA GLN A 157 -0.24 -4.40 -1.84
C GLN A 157 -0.15 -5.64 -0.96
N PHE A 158 -1.28 -6.04 -0.36
CA PHE A 158 -1.33 -7.26 0.43
C PHE A 158 -0.99 -8.51 -0.38
N SER A 159 -1.52 -8.61 -1.61
CA SER A 159 -1.27 -9.78 -2.47
C SER A 159 0.20 -9.90 -2.86
N ILE A 160 0.90 -8.79 -3.10
CA ILE A 160 2.34 -8.78 -3.36
C ILE A 160 3.10 -9.24 -2.11
N ALA A 161 2.84 -8.66 -0.94
CA ALA A 161 3.47 -9.07 0.31
C ALA A 161 3.18 -10.55 0.64
N TYR A 162 1.96 -11.01 0.42
CA TYR A 162 1.57 -12.40 0.56
C TYR A 162 2.37 -13.33 -0.36
N CYS A 163 2.52 -12.96 -1.64
CA CYS A 163 3.32 -13.72 -2.59
C CYS A 163 4.78 -13.81 -2.16
N PHE A 164 5.38 -12.72 -1.69
CA PHE A 164 6.75 -12.75 -1.16
C PHE A 164 6.87 -13.61 0.10
N GLY A 165 5.93 -13.52 1.03
CA GLY A 165 5.89 -14.40 2.20
C GLY A 165 5.82 -15.89 1.83
N LEU A 166 5.05 -16.25 0.78
CA LEU A 166 4.97 -17.62 0.29
C LEU A 166 6.26 -18.14 -0.35
N LEU A 167 7.18 -17.27 -0.78
CA LEU A 167 8.48 -17.73 -1.32
C LEU A 167 9.27 -18.53 -0.28
N THR A 168 8.96 -18.39 1.01
CA THR A 168 9.56 -19.20 2.09
C THR A 168 9.37 -20.71 1.91
N PHE A 169 8.40 -21.16 1.14
CA PHE A 169 8.29 -22.56 0.76
C PHE A 169 9.49 -23.06 -0.08
N TRP A 170 10.20 -22.15 -0.76
CA TRP A 170 11.32 -22.48 -1.64
C TRP A 170 12.66 -21.93 -1.13
N PHE A 171 12.65 -20.81 -0.43
CA PHE A 171 13.83 -20.08 0.01
C PHE A 171 13.81 -19.95 1.54
N LEU A 172 14.93 -20.23 2.20
CA LEU A 172 15.08 -20.06 3.66
C LEU A 172 15.00 -18.58 4.07
N GLU A 173 15.56 -17.71 3.22
CA GLU A 173 15.61 -16.27 3.44
C GLU A 173 14.93 -15.52 2.30
N ILE A 174 13.95 -14.69 2.65
CA ILE A 174 13.21 -13.85 1.68
C ILE A 174 13.59 -12.38 1.76
N GLN A 175 14.45 -11.98 2.70
CA GLN A 175 14.76 -10.59 2.98
C GLN A 175 15.24 -9.83 1.74
N GLY A 176 16.11 -10.42 0.93
CA GLY A 176 16.60 -9.80 -0.30
C GLY A 176 15.48 -9.49 -1.30
N PHE A 177 14.52 -10.41 -1.45
CA PHE A 177 13.36 -10.20 -2.34
C PHE A 177 12.44 -9.09 -1.81
N VAL A 178 12.21 -9.04 -0.49
CA VAL A 178 11.37 -8.02 0.16
C VAL A 178 12.02 -6.65 0.01
N ILE A 179 13.32 -6.50 0.27
CA ILE A 179 14.03 -5.23 0.11
C ILE A 179 13.98 -4.75 -1.35
N LEU A 180 14.19 -5.67 -2.32
CA LEU A 180 14.08 -5.34 -3.73
C LEU A 180 12.65 -4.87 -4.09
N SER A 181 11.62 -5.56 -3.60
CA SER A 181 10.22 -5.15 -3.79
C SER A 181 9.96 -3.76 -3.23
N MET A 182 10.40 -3.49 -2.01
CA MET A 182 10.25 -2.17 -1.37
C MET A 182 10.95 -1.06 -2.18
N ALA A 183 12.13 -1.32 -2.73
CA ALA A 183 12.83 -0.36 -3.58
C ALA A 183 12.08 -0.07 -4.89
N ILE A 184 11.52 -1.11 -5.52
CA ILE A 184 10.70 -0.98 -6.73
C ILE A 184 9.40 -0.25 -6.40
N GLU A 185 8.71 -0.64 -5.33
CA GLU A 185 7.47 -0.01 -4.88
C GLU A 185 7.65 1.49 -4.57
N SER A 186 8.70 1.84 -3.85
CA SER A 186 8.95 3.24 -3.48
C SER A 186 9.24 4.11 -4.70
N THR A 187 9.91 3.56 -5.72
CA THR A 187 10.27 4.28 -6.95
C THR A 187 9.11 4.30 -7.95
N LEU A 188 8.56 3.13 -8.31
CA LEU A 188 7.52 3.00 -9.33
C LEU A 188 6.10 3.19 -8.78
N GLY A 189 5.94 3.22 -7.47
CA GLY A 189 4.69 3.59 -6.79
C GLY A 189 4.54 5.09 -6.53
N GLY A 190 5.55 5.92 -6.86
CA GLY A 190 5.47 7.36 -6.70
C GLY A 190 5.61 7.85 -5.24
N GLN A 191 6.22 7.04 -4.36
CA GLN A 191 6.38 7.41 -2.95
C GLN A 191 7.56 8.36 -2.73
N ILE A 192 8.63 8.25 -3.53
CA ILE A 192 9.84 9.10 -3.44
C ILE A 192 9.62 10.42 -4.18
N PHE A 193 8.99 10.37 -5.34
CA PHE A 193 8.65 11.53 -6.17
C PHE A 193 7.42 11.24 -7.03
N PRO A 194 6.65 12.25 -7.43
CA PRO A 194 5.54 12.07 -8.36
C PRO A 194 6.04 11.47 -9.68
N LEU A 195 5.39 10.42 -10.18
CA LEU A 195 5.83 9.73 -11.39
C LEU A 195 5.78 10.61 -12.64
N ASP A 196 5.00 11.70 -12.62
CA ASP A 196 4.98 12.72 -13.69
C ASP A 196 6.35 13.38 -13.93
N LEU A 197 7.27 13.30 -12.96
CA LEU A 197 8.64 13.81 -13.09
C LEU A 197 9.56 12.85 -13.86
N MET A 198 9.12 11.62 -14.09
CA MET A 198 9.88 10.66 -14.87
C MET A 198 9.86 11.00 -16.35
N PRO A 199 10.92 10.62 -17.11
CA PRO A 199 10.88 10.61 -18.57
C PRO A 199 9.66 9.82 -19.06
N ALA A 200 8.99 10.31 -20.11
CA ALA A 200 7.73 9.75 -20.59
C ALA A 200 7.75 8.24 -20.83
N GLY A 201 8.85 7.69 -21.34
CA GLY A 201 9.03 6.26 -21.56
C GLY A 201 8.99 5.44 -20.27
N LEU A 202 9.63 5.93 -19.18
CA LEU A 202 9.63 5.28 -17.87
C LEU A 202 8.25 5.41 -17.20
N PHE A 203 7.61 6.57 -17.31
CA PHE A 203 6.25 6.77 -16.82
C PHE A 203 5.26 5.78 -17.47
N HIS A 204 5.32 5.67 -18.82
CA HIS A 204 4.49 4.71 -19.53
C HIS A 204 4.78 3.26 -19.11
N ALA A 205 6.05 2.89 -18.95
CA ALA A 205 6.42 1.56 -18.46
C ALA A 205 5.88 1.29 -17.04
N ALA A 206 5.97 2.26 -16.14
CA ALA A 206 5.45 2.14 -14.77
C ALA A 206 3.93 1.87 -14.73
N ARG A 207 3.15 2.47 -15.64
CA ARG A 207 1.70 2.25 -15.75
C ARG A 207 1.30 0.82 -16.10
N PHE A 208 2.20 0.02 -16.70
CA PHE A 208 1.97 -1.40 -16.95
C PHE A 208 2.30 -2.30 -15.77
N LEU A 209 2.81 -1.76 -14.66
CA LEU A 209 3.23 -2.53 -13.49
C LEU A 209 2.23 -2.37 -12.33
N PRO A 210 2.07 -3.38 -11.48
CA PRO A 210 1.14 -3.30 -10.36
C PRO A 210 1.55 -2.23 -9.33
N PHE A 211 2.82 -1.87 -9.27
CA PHE A 211 3.37 -0.88 -8.33
C PHE A 211 2.79 0.52 -8.52
N TYR A 212 2.50 0.92 -9.77
CA TYR A 212 1.81 2.16 -10.10
C TYR A 212 0.46 2.27 -9.41
N TYR A 213 -0.29 1.16 -9.34
CA TYR A 213 -1.64 1.08 -8.76
C TYR A 213 -1.63 1.00 -7.23
N GLN A 214 -0.49 0.74 -6.60
CA GLN A 214 -0.41 0.68 -5.14
C GLN A 214 -0.56 2.06 -4.48
N MET A 215 0.04 3.10 -5.06
CA MET A 215 0.11 4.40 -4.40
C MET A 215 -0.11 5.58 -5.34
N TYR A 216 0.57 5.59 -6.52
CA TYR A 216 0.47 6.72 -7.44
C TYR A 216 -0.95 6.89 -7.99
N PHE A 217 -1.59 5.83 -8.46
CA PHE A 217 -2.91 5.91 -9.09
C PHE A 217 -4.00 6.50 -8.16
N PRO A 218 -4.24 5.97 -6.93
CA PRO A 218 -5.19 6.59 -6.01
C PRO A 218 -4.79 8.02 -5.62
N ALA A 219 -3.49 8.31 -5.46
CA ALA A 219 -3.02 9.66 -5.20
C ALA A 219 -3.31 10.60 -6.37
N ALA A 220 -3.08 10.16 -7.61
CA ALA A 220 -3.32 10.95 -8.83
C ALA A 220 -4.81 11.26 -9.03
N ILE A 221 -5.72 10.34 -8.68
CA ILE A 221 -7.17 10.63 -8.64
C ILE A 221 -7.47 11.74 -7.64
N LEU A 222 -7.01 11.57 -6.39
CA LEU A 222 -7.34 12.47 -5.28
C LEU A 222 -6.69 13.85 -5.40
N THR A 223 -5.55 13.96 -6.10
CA THR A 223 -4.85 15.23 -6.33
C THR A 223 -5.20 15.90 -7.66
N GLY A 224 -6.16 15.35 -8.41
CA GLY A 224 -6.65 16.01 -9.63
C GLY A 224 -5.77 15.81 -10.88
N ARG A 225 -4.86 14.84 -10.86
CA ARG A 225 -3.93 14.56 -11.98
C ARG A 225 -4.54 13.79 -13.14
N LEU A 226 -5.60 13.06 -12.87
CA LEU A 226 -6.29 12.27 -13.88
C LEU A 226 -7.65 12.88 -14.21
N ASP A 227 -8.02 12.88 -15.46
CA ASP A 227 -9.38 13.13 -15.91
C ASP A 227 -10.24 11.88 -15.69
N ARG A 228 -11.55 12.05 -15.69
CA ARG A 228 -12.50 10.98 -15.37
C ARG A 228 -12.43 9.77 -16.33
N PRO A 229 -12.35 9.95 -17.67
CA PRO A 229 -12.21 8.80 -18.58
C PRO A 229 -10.94 8.00 -18.34
N THR A 230 -9.80 8.66 -18.13
CA THR A 230 -8.52 8.00 -17.83
C THR A 230 -8.59 7.28 -16.47
N ALA A 231 -9.17 7.90 -15.46
CA ALA A 231 -9.32 7.27 -14.13
C ALA A 231 -10.18 6.00 -14.19
N LEU A 232 -11.24 5.97 -14.98
CA LEU A 232 -12.07 4.78 -15.19
C LEU A 232 -11.33 3.66 -15.94
N TRP A 233 -10.54 4.01 -16.95
CA TRP A 233 -9.69 3.04 -17.65
C TRP A 233 -8.63 2.44 -16.73
N GLU A 234 -7.90 3.28 -16.01
CA GLU A 234 -6.88 2.84 -15.04
C GLU A 234 -7.48 1.98 -13.92
N MET A 235 -8.70 2.28 -13.47
CA MET A 235 -9.43 1.44 -12.52
C MET A 235 -9.68 0.03 -13.05
N ALA A 236 -10.01 -0.10 -14.34
CA ALA A 236 -10.17 -1.42 -14.97
C ALA A 236 -8.83 -2.19 -15.02
N VAL A 237 -7.71 -1.49 -15.28
CA VAL A 237 -6.37 -2.09 -15.25
C VAL A 237 -5.97 -2.48 -13.83
N GLU A 238 -6.27 -1.65 -12.84
CA GLU A 238 -6.05 -1.96 -11.42
C GLU A 238 -6.80 -3.24 -11.00
N LEU A 239 -8.07 -3.35 -11.39
CA LEU A 239 -8.88 -4.55 -11.15
C LEU A 239 -8.27 -5.80 -11.82
N ALA A 240 -7.76 -5.65 -13.05
CA ALA A 240 -7.07 -6.74 -13.75
C ALA A 240 -5.80 -7.17 -12.99
N TRP A 241 -5.00 -6.22 -12.50
CA TRP A 241 -3.83 -6.54 -11.66
C TRP A 241 -4.20 -7.22 -10.35
N ALA A 242 -5.25 -6.76 -9.67
CA ALA A 242 -5.76 -7.44 -8.47
C ALA A 242 -6.13 -8.90 -8.77
N ALA A 243 -6.84 -9.17 -9.89
CA ALA A 243 -7.20 -10.51 -10.30
C ALA A 243 -5.96 -11.38 -10.65
N ILE A 244 -4.98 -10.81 -11.38
CA ILE A 244 -3.73 -11.51 -11.72
C ILE A 244 -2.98 -11.89 -10.44
N LEU A 245 -2.80 -10.97 -9.49
CA LEU A 245 -2.08 -11.21 -8.25
C LEU A 245 -2.78 -12.23 -7.36
N LEU A 246 -4.12 -12.23 -7.30
CA LEU A 246 -4.88 -13.28 -6.62
C LEU A 246 -4.66 -14.65 -7.28
N GLY A 247 -4.59 -14.70 -8.61
CA GLY A 247 -4.25 -15.92 -9.34
C GLY A 247 -2.83 -16.42 -9.03
N VAL A 248 -1.85 -15.52 -9.01
CA VAL A 248 -0.45 -15.83 -8.64
C VAL A 248 -0.36 -16.30 -7.18
N ALA A 249 -1.03 -15.61 -6.26
CA ALA A 249 -1.08 -16.00 -4.85
C ALA A 249 -1.64 -17.42 -4.67
N ARG A 250 -2.74 -17.74 -5.37
CA ARG A 250 -3.33 -19.09 -5.35
C ARG A 250 -2.38 -20.14 -5.94
N LEU A 251 -1.69 -19.81 -7.03
CA LEU A 251 -0.71 -20.71 -7.66
C LEU A 251 0.48 -21.00 -6.73
N LEU A 252 1.06 -19.95 -6.15
CA LEU A 252 2.17 -20.07 -5.20
C LEU A 252 1.74 -20.87 -3.96
N TRP A 253 0.56 -20.59 -3.41
CA TRP A 253 0.02 -21.35 -2.29
C TRP A 253 -0.10 -22.83 -2.59
N THR A 254 -0.76 -23.20 -3.68
CA THR A 254 -0.99 -24.62 -4.04
C THR A 254 0.31 -25.35 -4.34
N ARG A 255 1.28 -24.71 -4.99
CA ARG A 255 2.59 -25.30 -5.26
C ARG A 255 3.45 -25.37 -4.00
N GLY A 256 3.41 -24.35 -3.16
CA GLY A 256 4.15 -24.28 -1.91
C GLY A 256 3.73 -25.38 -0.93
N LEU A 257 2.42 -25.61 -0.77
CA LEU A 257 1.92 -26.67 0.09
C LEU A 257 2.39 -28.07 -0.34
N ARG A 258 2.42 -28.36 -1.65
CA ARG A 258 2.93 -29.66 -2.15
C ARG A 258 4.40 -29.86 -1.78
N ARG A 259 5.19 -28.78 -1.74
CA ARG A 259 6.59 -28.86 -1.32
C ARG A 259 6.74 -29.01 0.19
N HIS A 260 5.90 -28.32 0.95
CA HIS A 260 5.91 -28.37 2.41
C HIS A 260 5.61 -29.78 2.94
N THR A 261 4.59 -30.44 2.40
CA THR A 261 4.24 -31.83 2.77
C THR A 261 5.29 -32.85 2.37
N ALA A 262 6.08 -32.61 1.32
CA ALA A 262 7.14 -33.52 0.87
C ALA A 262 8.40 -33.47 1.77
N VAL A 263 8.57 -32.42 2.58
CA VAL A 263 9.76 -32.24 3.46
C VAL A 263 9.41 -32.53 4.93
N GLY A 264 8.16 -32.55 5.30
CA GLY A 264 7.66 -32.69 6.67
C GLY A 264 6.85 -34.00 6.93
N GLY A 265 6.87 -34.94 5.98
CA GLY A 265 6.23 -36.24 6.07
C GLY A 265 7.20 -37.35 6.34
#